data_b1c1a08fb8cd7f62ed92c2dac2e8dc49
#
_entry.id   b1c1a08fb8cd7f62ed92c2dac2e8dc49
#
_cell.length_a   1.000
_cell.length_b   1.000
_cell.length_c   1.000
_cell.angle_alpha   90.00
_cell.angle_beta   90.00
_cell.angle_gamma   90.00
#
_symmetry.space_group_name_H-M   'P 1'
#
loop_
_entity.id
_entity.type
_entity.pdbx_description
1 polymer ?
#
loop_
_entity_poly.entity_id
_entity_poly.type
_entity_poly.pdbx_seq_one_letter_code
_entity_poly.pdbx_strand_id
1 'polypeptide(L)'
;MKGAGILVYGGAVQLLELPNPEISDPQQLLIAVHAAGVGNWDEIVRTGGWDVGRAPPIALGVEAAGIVRAVGAAVTRLRVGDEVLTHSVPLQHQGTWAELLLAPEGHVARKSAGMSFPVAGLFPVPALTAYQVLSVKVALQRGEKILVHGAGGVTGGVLVAVAADMGGWVIATASPAGADRVRSYGASVVLDYHRTDWPTEVRRLSGGGVLVAVNTVRGAAASLLPLVADGGRLATITSDAPPSERQIRVSNAYVSPNGAILEELAARFAQRGLAIPVAAVHRLSEAGRALSEAVSGRAPGGVVIDPRS
;
A
#
# COMPACT_ATOMS: atom_id res chain seq x y z
N MET A 1 22.71 -0.39 14.64
CA MET A 1 21.97 -1.18 13.67
C MET A 1 22.26 -0.74 12.25
N LYS A 2 22.13 -1.64 11.28
CA LYS A 2 22.23 -1.28 9.87
C LYS A 2 20.88 -0.82 9.35
N GLY A 3 20.92 0.10 8.37
CA GLY A 3 19.78 0.57 7.62
C GLY A 3 20.16 0.92 6.19
N ALA A 4 19.18 1.19 5.32
CA ALA A 4 19.41 1.70 3.98
C ALA A 4 18.58 2.96 3.75
N GLY A 5 19.21 4.02 3.24
CA GLY A 5 18.54 5.31 3.10
C GLY A 5 19.41 6.37 2.48
N ILE A 6 19.13 7.62 2.84
CA ILE A 6 19.74 8.80 2.24
C ILE A 6 20.40 9.70 3.27
N LEU A 7 21.48 10.37 2.88
CA LEU A 7 22.15 11.39 3.68
C LEU A 7 21.56 12.81 3.44
N VAL A 8 21.01 13.04 2.26
CA VAL A 8 20.34 14.27 1.85
C VAL A 8 19.18 13.94 0.91
N TYR A 9 18.17 14.79 0.85
CA TYR A 9 17.08 14.63 -0.13
C TYR A 9 17.60 14.62 -1.56
N GLY A 10 17.05 13.74 -2.39
CA GLY A 10 17.52 13.50 -3.75
C GLY A 10 18.80 12.67 -3.86
N GLY A 11 19.46 12.36 -2.74
CA GLY A 11 20.68 11.57 -2.70
C GLY A 11 20.47 10.10 -3.11
N ALA A 12 21.58 9.40 -3.40
CA ALA A 12 21.54 7.96 -3.65
C ALA A 12 21.20 7.19 -2.38
N VAL A 13 20.46 6.08 -2.53
CA VAL A 13 20.23 5.14 -1.42
C VAL A 13 21.51 4.37 -1.16
N GLN A 14 21.92 4.32 0.11
CA GLN A 14 23.13 3.64 0.56
C GLN A 14 22.92 3.01 1.93
N LEU A 15 23.83 2.10 2.31
CA LEU A 15 23.88 1.56 3.66
C LEU A 15 24.25 2.65 4.66
N LEU A 16 23.60 2.60 5.81
CA LEU A 16 23.80 3.51 6.94
C LEU A 16 24.08 2.70 8.20
N GLU A 17 25.08 3.14 8.98
CA GLU A 17 25.26 2.70 10.36
C GLU A 17 24.49 3.67 11.27
N LEU A 18 23.50 3.17 11.95
CA LEU A 18 22.55 3.95 12.74
C LEU A 18 22.60 3.53 14.21
N PRO A 19 22.35 4.44 15.17
CA PRO A 19 22.17 4.04 16.55
C PRO A 19 21.02 3.04 16.68
N ASN A 20 21.13 2.11 17.62
CA ASN A 20 20.00 1.26 17.95
C ASN A 20 18.88 2.12 18.55
N PRO A 21 17.64 1.95 18.11
CA PRO A 21 16.52 2.67 18.70
C PRO A 21 16.20 2.13 20.10
N GLU A 22 15.84 3.04 21.00
CA GLU A 22 15.39 2.71 22.36
C GLU A 22 13.95 3.20 22.55
N ILE A 23 13.15 2.43 23.30
CA ILE A 23 11.79 2.80 23.65
C ILE A 23 11.84 4.04 24.54
N SER A 24 11.29 5.14 24.07
CA SER A 24 11.20 6.43 24.79
C SER A 24 9.76 6.82 25.16
N ASP A 25 8.78 6.18 24.52
CA ASP A 25 7.36 6.36 24.82
C ASP A 25 6.79 5.02 25.33
N PRO A 26 6.02 5.01 26.43
CA PRO A 26 5.46 3.79 27.00
C PRO A 26 4.50 3.05 26.04
N GLN A 27 3.99 3.67 25.00
CA GLN A 27 3.13 3.04 23.97
C GLN A 27 3.89 2.49 22.75
N GLN A 28 5.22 2.58 22.72
CA GLN A 28 6.03 2.10 21.61
C GLN A 28 6.37 0.61 21.72
N LEU A 29 6.56 0.01 20.55
CA LEU A 29 7.17 -1.32 20.38
C LEU A 29 8.48 -1.20 19.62
N LEU A 30 9.45 -2.04 20.00
CA LEU A 30 10.65 -2.30 19.22
C LEU A 30 10.43 -3.58 18.42
N ILE A 31 10.56 -3.49 17.11
CA ILE A 31 10.30 -4.58 16.16
C ILE A 31 11.59 -4.93 15.43
N ALA A 32 12.00 -6.21 15.43
CA ALA A 32 13.01 -6.70 14.49
C ALA A 32 12.34 -6.89 13.13
N VAL A 33 12.79 -6.16 12.14
CA VAL A 33 12.21 -6.19 10.79
C VAL A 33 12.66 -7.45 10.06
N HIS A 34 11.71 -8.18 9.49
CA HIS A 34 11.93 -9.38 8.69
C HIS A 34 11.64 -9.15 7.21
N ALA A 35 10.78 -8.19 6.89
CA ALA A 35 10.48 -7.78 5.53
C ALA A 35 9.97 -6.35 5.53
N ALA A 36 10.53 -5.50 4.69
CA ALA A 36 10.09 -4.13 4.46
C ALA A 36 9.62 -3.97 3.01
N GLY A 37 8.42 -3.44 2.81
CA GLY A 37 7.88 -3.14 1.49
C GLY A 37 8.65 -1.99 0.83
N VAL A 38 8.68 -2.04 -0.50
CA VAL A 38 9.25 -0.98 -1.34
C VAL A 38 8.20 -0.50 -2.33
N GLY A 39 7.90 0.79 -2.31
CA GLY A 39 6.89 1.37 -3.18
C GLY A 39 7.30 2.72 -3.78
N ASN A 40 6.45 3.24 -4.66
CA ASN A 40 6.67 4.56 -5.28
C ASN A 40 6.70 5.70 -4.26
N TRP A 41 6.07 5.52 -3.11
CA TRP A 41 6.07 6.49 -2.01
C TRP A 41 7.46 6.67 -1.40
N ASP A 42 8.31 5.65 -1.39
CA ASP A 42 9.67 5.75 -0.88
C ASP A 42 10.54 6.65 -1.76
N GLU A 43 10.29 6.68 -3.07
CA GLU A 43 10.92 7.66 -3.97
C GLU A 43 10.44 9.09 -3.68
N ILE A 44 9.16 9.26 -3.33
CA ILE A 44 8.63 10.57 -2.94
C ILE A 44 9.30 11.04 -1.64
N VAL A 45 9.48 10.16 -0.66
CA VAL A 45 10.23 10.44 0.57
C VAL A 45 11.68 10.78 0.25
N ARG A 46 12.35 9.95 -0.58
CA ARG A 46 13.75 10.15 -0.98
C ARG A 46 13.98 11.54 -1.60
N THR A 47 13.04 12.02 -2.39
CA THR A 47 13.14 13.33 -3.07
C THR A 47 12.62 14.51 -2.23
N GLY A 48 12.11 14.25 -1.02
CA GLY A 48 11.58 15.30 -0.12
C GLY A 48 10.14 15.73 -0.42
N GLY A 49 9.44 14.98 -1.28
CA GLY A 49 8.05 15.27 -1.64
C GLY A 49 7.01 14.80 -0.61
N TRP A 50 7.42 14.01 0.38
CA TRP A 50 6.58 13.59 1.49
C TRP A 50 7.35 13.69 2.81
N ASP A 51 6.86 14.54 3.71
CA ASP A 51 7.37 14.65 5.07
C ASP A 51 6.89 13.46 5.91
N VAL A 52 7.83 12.62 6.31
CA VAL A 52 7.59 11.44 7.17
C VAL A 52 7.91 11.70 8.64
N GLY A 53 8.06 12.97 9.02
CA GLY A 53 8.37 13.39 10.40
C GLY A 53 9.86 13.33 10.77
N ARG A 54 10.73 13.02 9.79
CA ARG A 54 12.19 12.94 9.97
C ARG A 54 12.91 13.43 8.73
N ALA A 55 13.99 14.18 8.93
CA ALA A 55 14.88 14.64 7.86
C ALA A 55 16.11 13.71 7.73
N PRO A 56 16.76 13.68 6.54
CA PRO A 56 18.05 12.98 6.38
C PRO A 56 19.14 13.50 7.33
N PRO A 57 20.08 12.62 7.77
CA PRO A 57 20.27 11.22 7.39
C PRO A 57 19.18 10.31 7.93
N ILE A 58 18.58 9.49 7.04
CA ILE A 58 17.42 8.66 7.39
C ILE A 58 17.42 7.35 6.61
N ALA A 59 17.12 6.24 7.28
CA ALA A 59 16.69 5.03 6.58
C ALA A 59 15.31 5.26 5.97
N LEU A 60 15.10 4.79 4.74
CA LEU A 60 13.81 4.88 4.05
C LEU A 60 12.85 3.76 4.50
N GLY A 61 11.69 3.71 3.85
CA GLY A 61 10.65 2.72 4.12
C GLY A 61 9.62 3.17 5.14
N VAL A 62 8.35 2.86 4.86
CA VAL A 62 7.21 3.25 5.70
C VAL A 62 6.29 2.08 6.07
N GLU A 63 6.58 0.87 5.56
CA GLU A 63 5.84 -0.34 5.89
C GLU A 63 6.76 -1.53 6.11
N ALA A 64 6.40 -2.40 7.04
CA ALA A 64 7.18 -3.60 7.34
C ALA A 64 6.35 -4.69 8.04
N ALA A 65 6.93 -5.88 8.07
CA ALA A 65 6.56 -6.96 8.98
C ALA A 65 7.79 -7.48 9.72
N GLY A 66 7.59 -7.94 10.95
CA GLY A 66 8.69 -8.40 11.80
C GLY A 66 8.20 -9.05 13.08
N ILE A 67 9.09 -9.14 14.06
CA ILE A 67 8.85 -9.75 15.36
C ILE A 67 9.11 -8.72 16.46
N VAL A 68 8.18 -8.58 17.39
CA VAL A 68 8.32 -7.71 18.57
C VAL A 68 9.47 -8.17 19.44
N ARG A 69 10.43 -7.28 19.74
CA ARG A 69 11.60 -7.52 20.60
C ARG A 69 11.47 -6.91 21.99
N ALA A 70 10.80 -5.77 22.09
CA ALA A 70 10.51 -5.13 23.36
C ALA A 70 9.21 -4.34 23.25
N VAL A 71 8.58 -4.07 24.39
CA VAL A 71 7.33 -3.31 24.51
C VAL A 71 7.48 -2.26 25.60
N GLY A 72 6.91 -1.08 25.38
CA GLY A 72 6.78 -0.05 26.40
C GLY A 72 5.75 -0.43 27.47
N ALA A 73 5.84 0.21 28.63
CA ALA A 73 5.05 -0.16 29.81
C ALA A 73 3.53 0.01 29.66
N ALA A 74 3.06 0.81 28.69
CA ALA A 74 1.64 1.02 28.42
C ALA A 74 1.12 0.18 27.23
N VAL A 75 1.96 -0.65 26.60
CA VAL A 75 1.54 -1.58 25.55
C VAL A 75 0.70 -2.70 26.16
N THR A 76 -0.47 -2.97 25.61
CA THR A 76 -1.44 -3.91 26.19
C THR A 76 -1.88 -5.02 25.26
N ARG A 77 -1.87 -4.77 23.93
CA ARG A 77 -2.38 -5.72 22.92
C ARG A 77 -1.32 -6.67 22.39
N LEU A 78 -0.07 -6.24 22.40
CA LEU A 78 1.06 -6.94 21.78
C LEU A 78 2.11 -7.29 22.82
N ARG A 79 2.90 -8.35 22.59
CA ARG A 79 3.94 -8.83 23.48
C ARG A 79 5.18 -9.25 22.71
N VAL A 80 6.30 -9.37 23.41
CA VAL A 80 7.55 -9.89 22.85
C VAL A 80 7.32 -11.26 22.22
N GLY A 81 7.83 -11.44 21.01
CA GLY A 81 7.67 -12.65 20.20
C GLY A 81 6.48 -12.62 19.22
N ASP A 82 5.55 -11.69 19.36
CA ASP A 82 4.44 -11.59 18.40
C ASP A 82 4.97 -11.23 17.01
N GLU A 83 4.47 -11.93 15.99
CA GLU A 83 4.67 -11.57 14.58
C GLU A 83 3.69 -10.46 14.18
N VAL A 84 4.22 -9.39 13.62
CA VAL A 84 3.47 -8.16 13.38
C VAL A 84 3.72 -7.56 12.00
N LEU A 85 2.82 -6.66 11.58
CA LEU A 85 2.99 -5.81 10.41
C LEU A 85 2.53 -4.39 10.75
N THR A 86 3.10 -3.39 10.06
CA THR A 86 2.84 -1.99 10.37
C THR A 86 3.03 -1.07 9.17
N HIS A 87 2.20 -0.03 9.09
CA HIS A 87 2.51 1.21 8.39
C HIS A 87 3.00 2.21 9.43
N SER A 88 4.26 2.63 9.35
CA SER A 88 4.93 3.41 10.39
C SER A 88 5.24 4.83 9.93
N VAL A 89 4.23 5.71 10.00
CA VAL A 89 4.36 7.16 9.72
C VAL A 89 3.48 7.91 10.73
N PRO A 90 3.96 9.02 11.33
CA PRO A 90 5.31 9.57 11.22
C PRO A 90 6.36 8.64 11.84
N LEU A 91 7.58 8.67 11.30
CA LEU A 91 8.66 7.82 11.74
C LEU A 91 9.08 8.20 13.17
N GLN A 92 9.13 7.20 14.05
CA GLN A 92 9.49 7.41 15.45
C GLN A 92 11.02 7.56 15.64
N HIS A 93 11.79 6.88 14.81
CA HIS A 93 13.26 6.94 14.84
C HIS A 93 13.84 6.90 13.42
N GLN A 94 13.70 5.78 12.71
CA GLN A 94 14.17 5.56 11.35
C GLN A 94 13.07 4.88 10.53
N GLY A 95 13.21 4.87 9.21
CA GLY A 95 12.33 4.12 8.32
C GLY A 95 12.50 2.61 8.44
N THR A 96 11.64 1.88 7.76
CA THR A 96 11.53 0.42 7.90
C THR A 96 12.61 -0.36 7.16
N TRP A 97 13.42 0.28 6.30
CA TRP A 97 14.58 -0.36 5.67
C TRP A 97 15.77 -0.38 6.64
N ALA A 98 15.55 -0.96 7.80
CA ALA A 98 16.52 -1.09 8.88
C ALA A 98 16.26 -2.39 9.66
N GLU A 99 17.28 -2.87 10.39
CA GLU A 99 17.17 -4.09 11.20
C GLU A 99 16.14 -3.97 12.32
N LEU A 100 15.97 -2.76 12.88
CA LEU A 100 15.05 -2.48 13.99
C LEU A 100 14.17 -1.27 13.68
N LEU A 101 12.91 -1.33 14.12
CA LEU A 101 11.91 -0.28 13.96
C LEU A 101 11.24 0.02 15.30
N LEU A 102 11.05 1.31 15.62
CA LEU A 102 10.11 1.75 16.64
C LEU A 102 8.79 2.13 16.01
N ALA A 103 7.69 1.63 16.58
CA ALA A 103 6.35 1.98 16.15
C ALA A 103 5.40 2.11 17.35
N PRO A 104 4.45 3.07 17.35
CA PRO A 104 3.37 3.12 18.34
C PRO A 104 2.47 1.88 18.22
N GLU A 105 1.98 1.35 19.33
CA GLU A 105 1.08 0.18 19.33
C GLU A 105 -0.13 0.37 18.41
N GLY A 106 -0.69 1.59 18.35
CA GLY A 106 -1.83 1.93 17.50
C GLY A 106 -1.58 1.78 15.99
N HIS A 107 -0.31 1.72 15.55
CA HIS A 107 0.05 1.53 14.14
C HIS A 107 0.34 0.06 13.79
N VAL A 108 0.43 -0.83 14.80
CA VAL A 108 0.88 -2.20 14.65
C VAL A 108 -0.29 -3.17 14.72
N ALA A 109 -0.31 -4.11 13.81
CA ALA A 109 -1.26 -5.23 13.72
C ALA A 109 -0.55 -6.57 13.92
N ARG A 110 -1.25 -7.58 14.44
CA ARG A 110 -0.75 -8.97 14.39
C ARG A 110 -0.73 -9.46 12.94
N LYS A 111 0.35 -10.13 12.58
CA LYS A 111 0.44 -10.82 11.31
C LYS A 111 -0.45 -12.06 11.32
N SER A 112 -1.30 -12.21 10.32
CA SER A 112 -2.11 -13.42 10.17
C SER A 112 -1.22 -14.64 9.91
N ALA A 113 -1.53 -15.78 10.54
CA ALA A 113 -0.73 -17.00 10.46
C ALA A 113 -0.51 -17.51 9.03
N GLY A 114 -1.45 -17.28 8.12
CA GLY A 114 -1.32 -17.66 6.70
C GLY A 114 -0.46 -16.75 5.83
N MET A 115 0.06 -15.63 6.36
CA MET A 115 0.88 -14.69 5.61
C MET A 115 2.36 -14.97 5.82
N SER A 116 3.15 -15.07 4.75
CA SER A 116 4.61 -15.02 4.85
C SER A 116 5.09 -13.62 5.19
N PHE A 117 6.29 -13.45 5.76
CA PHE A 117 6.86 -12.12 6.05
C PHE A 117 6.97 -11.24 4.81
N PRO A 118 7.43 -11.72 3.63
CA PRO A 118 7.46 -10.89 2.43
C PRO A 118 6.08 -10.35 2.05
N VAL A 119 5.03 -11.17 2.09
CA VAL A 119 3.65 -10.74 1.81
C VAL A 119 3.17 -9.74 2.88
N ALA A 120 3.44 -10.02 4.16
CA ALA A 120 3.06 -9.14 5.27
C ALA A 120 3.79 -7.77 5.22
N GLY A 121 5.04 -7.73 4.72
CA GLY A 121 5.79 -6.50 4.54
C GLY A 121 5.29 -5.60 3.39
N LEU A 122 4.56 -6.18 2.43
CA LEU A 122 3.96 -5.48 1.28
C LEU A 122 2.48 -5.12 1.48
N PHE A 123 1.90 -5.49 2.61
CA PHE A 123 0.46 -5.41 2.81
C PHE A 123 -0.02 -4.10 3.46
N PRO A 124 0.69 -3.49 4.43
CA PRO A 124 0.14 -2.40 5.25
C PRO A 124 -0.31 -1.18 4.47
N VAL A 125 0.56 -0.59 3.65
CA VAL A 125 0.21 0.60 2.87
C VAL A 125 -0.87 0.30 1.84
N PRO A 126 -0.78 -0.76 1.00
CA PRO A 126 -1.85 -1.13 0.09
C PRO A 126 -3.21 -1.38 0.76
N ALA A 127 -3.22 -2.10 1.88
CA ALA A 127 -4.47 -2.47 2.57
C ALA A 127 -5.16 -1.26 3.21
N LEU A 128 -4.41 -0.44 3.95
CA LEU A 128 -4.94 0.77 4.56
C LEU A 128 -5.37 1.79 3.50
N THR A 129 -4.61 1.94 2.41
CA THR A 129 -5.00 2.77 1.27
C THR A 129 -6.32 2.30 0.68
N ALA A 130 -6.46 1.02 0.39
CA ALA A 130 -7.68 0.45 -0.16
C ALA A 130 -8.88 0.72 0.74
N TYR A 131 -8.76 0.42 2.03
CA TYR A 131 -9.84 0.65 2.99
C TYR A 131 -10.23 2.13 3.09
N GLN A 132 -9.25 3.03 3.28
CA GLN A 132 -9.53 4.45 3.47
C GLN A 132 -10.06 5.12 2.21
N VAL A 133 -9.58 4.72 1.03
CA VAL A 133 -10.15 5.19 -0.24
C VAL A 133 -11.62 4.78 -0.34
N LEU A 134 -11.91 3.50 -0.13
CA LEU A 134 -13.25 2.96 -0.35
C LEU A 134 -14.25 3.41 0.71
N SER A 135 -13.85 3.50 1.99
CA SER A 135 -14.75 3.87 3.07
C SER A 135 -14.88 5.38 3.26
N VAL A 136 -13.79 6.15 3.09
CA VAL A 136 -13.76 7.59 3.43
C VAL A 136 -13.84 8.46 2.18
N LYS A 137 -13.02 8.19 1.15
CA LYS A 137 -12.93 9.09 -0.02
C LYS A 137 -14.10 8.92 -0.96
N VAL A 138 -14.43 7.68 -1.31
CA VAL A 138 -15.54 7.39 -2.23
C VAL A 138 -16.79 6.84 -1.54
N ALA A 139 -16.72 6.49 -0.26
CA ALA A 139 -17.83 5.98 0.54
C ALA A 139 -18.65 4.90 -0.23
N LEU A 140 -17.95 3.86 -0.70
CA LEU A 140 -18.51 2.78 -1.51
C LEU A 140 -19.69 2.12 -0.79
N GLN A 141 -20.84 2.01 -1.46
CA GLN A 141 -22.01 1.32 -0.96
C GLN A 141 -22.11 -0.09 -1.53
N ARG A 142 -22.69 -1.02 -0.78
CA ARG A 142 -22.97 -2.37 -1.25
C ARG A 142 -23.82 -2.34 -2.53
N GLY A 143 -23.40 -3.10 -3.54
CA GLY A 143 -24.06 -3.18 -4.83
C GLY A 143 -23.69 -2.08 -5.83
N GLU A 144 -22.94 -1.04 -5.43
CA GLU A 144 -22.46 -0.05 -6.38
C GLU A 144 -21.44 -0.63 -7.37
N LYS A 145 -21.54 -0.17 -8.62
CA LYS A 145 -20.55 -0.47 -9.65
C LYS A 145 -19.33 0.43 -9.44
N ILE A 146 -18.17 -0.17 -9.25
CA ILE A 146 -16.90 0.53 -9.08
C ILE A 146 -15.91 0.14 -10.19
N LEU A 147 -15.24 1.15 -10.76
CA LEU A 147 -14.08 0.95 -11.63
C LEU A 147 -12.80 1.06 -10.81
N VAL A 148 -11.97 0.01 -10.83
CA VAL A 148 -10.60 0.03 -10.30
C VAL A 148 -9.62 -0.01 -11.46
N HIS A 149 -9.00 1.14 -11.76
CA HIS A 149 -8.01 1.24 -12.83
C HIS A 149 -6.61 0.95 -12.30
N GLY A 150 -5.90 0.00 -12.95
CA GLY A 150 -4.58 -0.46 -12.52
C GLY A 150 -4.61 -1.61 -11.51
N ALA A 151 -5.66 -2.44 -11.54
CA ALA A 151 -5.84 -3.58 -10.64
C ALA A 151 -4.73 -4.66 -10.73
N GLY A 152 -3.94 -4.65 -11.79
CA GLY A 152 -2.78 -5.52 -11.95
C GLY A 152 -1.62 -5.23 -10.98
N GLY A 153 -1.52 -4.02 -10.43
CA GLY A 153 -0.54 -3.66 -9.41
C GLY A 153 -0.90 -4.19 -8.01
N VAL A 154 0.06 -4.09 -7.06
CA VAL A 154 -0.15 -4.55 -5.68
C VAL A 154 -1.32 -3.81 -5.03
N THR A 155 -1.27 -2.48 -4.96
CA THR A 155 -2.32 -1.67 -4.33
C THR A 155 -3.66 -1.82 -5.05
N GLY A 156 -3.66 -1.80 -6.40
CA GLY A 156 -4.88 -1.99 -7.18
C GLY A 156 -5.54 -3.34 -6.97
N GLY A 157 -4.74 -4.42 -6.85
CA GLY A 157 -5.24 -5.76 -6.54
C GLY A 157 -5.87 -5.85 -5.15
N VAL A 158 -5.19 -5.31 -4.12
CA VAL A 158 -5.75 -5.24 -2.76
C VAL A 158 -7.02 -4.39 -2.72
N LEU A 159 -7.07 -3.31 -3.51
CA LEU A 159 -8.25 -2.46 -3.65
C LEU A 159 -9.46 -3.23 -4.21
N VAL A 160 -9.23 -4.09 -5.21
CA VAL A 160 -10.27 -5.00 -5.74
C VAL A 160 -10.76 -5.93 -4.63
N ALA A 161 -9.86 -6.53 -3.86
CA ALA A 161 -10.24 -7.46 -2.79
C ALA A 161 -11.11 -6.78 -1.72
N VAL A 162 -10.71 -5.61 -1.26
CA VAL A 162 -11.46 -4.85 -0.24
C VAL A 162 -12.80 -4.35 -0.80
N ALA A 163 -12.86 -3.87 -2.06
CA ALA A 163 -14.09 -3.43 -2.70
C ALA A 163 -15.11 -4.58 -2.84
N ALA A 164 -14.64 -5.78 -3.20
CA ALA A 164 -15.48 -6.97 -3.28
C ALA A 164 -16.00 -7.38 -1.89
N ASP A 165 -15.16 -7.34 -0.83
CA ASP A 165 -15.56 -7.63 0.54
C ASP A 165 -16.63 -6.63 1.06
N MET A 166 -16.55 -5.38 0.63
CA MET A 166 -17.58 -4.36 0.91
C MET A 166 -18.88 -4.56 0.09
N GLY A 167 -18.88 -5.52 -0.84
CA GLY A 167 -20.02 -5.85 -1.68
C GLY A 167 -20.18 -4.98 -2.93
N GLY A 168 -19.11 -4.32 -3.38
CA GLY A 168 -19.06 -3.61 -4.65
C GLY A 168 -19.09 -4.56 -5.85
N TRP A 169 -19.71 -4.14 -6.94
CA TRP A 169 -19.60 -4.82 -8.22
C TRP A 169 -18.41 -4.25 -8.99
N VAL A 170 -17.30 -4.99 -9.00
CA VAL A 170 -15.99 -4.43 -9.39
C VAL A 170 -15.71 -4.67 -10.87
N ILE A 171 -15.56 -3.58 -11.63
CA ILE A 171 -14.91 -3.56 -12.95
C ILE A 171 -13.44 -3.21 -12.70
N ALA A 172 -12.53 -4.08 -13.12
CA ALA A 172 -11.10 -3.88 -12.93
C ALA A 172 -10.38 -3.81 -14.27
N THR A 173 -9.33 -3.01 -14.38
CA THR A 173 -8.44 -3.07 -15.55
C THR A 173 -7.12 -3.72 -15.17
N ALA A 174 -6.68 -4.68 -15.97
CA ALA A 174 -5.40 -5.37 -15.82
C ALA A 174 -4.89 -5.85 -17.18
N SER A 175 -3.59 -6.20 -17.27
CA SER A 175 -3.08 -6.94 -18.42
C SER A 175 -3.62 -8.39 -18.43
N PRO A 176 -3.60 -9.09 -19.56
CA PRO A 176 -3.98 -10.51 -19.62
C PRO A 176 -3.25 -11.38 -18.61
N ALA A 177 -1.97 -11.13 -18.37
CA ALA A 177 -1.15 -11.87 -17.41
C ALA A 177 -1.62 -11.70 -15.95
N GLY A 178 -2.23 -10.58 -15.60
CA GLY A 178 -2.75 -10.31 -14.26
C GLY A 178 -4.23 -10.66 -14.07
N ALA A 179 -4.95 -10.97 -15.15
CA ALA A 179 -6.41 -11.04 -15.14
C ALA A 179 -6.96 -12.10 -14.19
N ASP A 180 -6.39 -13.30 -14.16
CA ASP A 180 -6.89 -14.39 -13.30
C ASP A 180 -6.68 -14.07 -11.81
N ARG A 181 -5.55 -13.47 -11.46
CA ARG A 181 -5.30 -13.00 -10.10
C ARG A 181 -6.32 -11.92 -9.70
N VAL A 182 -6.58 -10.96 -10.57
CA VAL A 182 -7.56 -9.89 -10.29
C VAL A 182 -8.98 -10.46 -10.16
N ARG A 183 -9.35 -11.50 -10.93
CA ARG A 183 -10.60 -12.24 -10.73
C ARG A 183 -10.64 -12.96 -9.38
N SER A 184 -9.56 -13.61 -8.97
CA SER A 184 -9.50 -14.29 -7.66
C SER A 184 -9.64 -13.32 -6.47
N TYR A 185 -9.27 -12.05 -6.66
CA TYR A 185 -9.50 -10.99 -5.68
C TYR A 185 -10.99 -10.57 -5.58
N GLY A 186 -11.83 -10.98 -6.52
CA GLY A 186 -13.27 -10.72 -6.51
C GLY A 186 -13.73 -9.69 -7.53
N ALA A 187 -12.92 -9.39 -8.56
CA ALA A 187 -13.39 -8.58 -9.66
C ALA A 187 -14.55 -9.29 -10.41
N SER A 188 -15.66 -8.58 -10.59
CA SER A 188 -16.81 -9.08 -11.37
C SER A 188 -16.49 -9.16 -12.86
N VAL A 189 -15.71 -8.18 -13.35
CA VAL A 189 -15.20 -8.13 -14.72
C VAL A 189 -13.78 -7.60 -14.72
N VAL A 190 -12.90 -8.21 -15.54
CA VAL A 190 -11.54 -7.73 -15.77
C VAL A 190 -11.41 -7.37 -17.25
N LEU A 191 -11.07 -6.11 -17.52
CA LEU A 191 -10.86 -5.56 -18.86
C LEU A 191 -9.36 -5.39 -19.12
N ASP A 192 -8.92 -5.76 -20.33
CA ASP A 192 -7.55 -5.55 -20.76
C ASP A 192 -7.35 -4.09 -21.18
N TYR A 193 -6.52 -3.35 -20.43
CA TYR A 193 -6.25 -1.94 -20.71
C TYR A 193 -5.43 -1.71 -22.00
N HIS A 194 -4.84 -2.73 -22.59
CA HIS A 194 -4.17 -2.61 -23.91
C HIS A 194 -5.19 -2.52 -25.06
N ARG A 195 -6.43 -2.92 -24.84
CA ARG A 195 -7.48 -2.79 -25.83
C ARG A 195 -8.00 -1.34 -25.84
N THR A 196 -8.18 -0.79 -27.03
CA THR A 196 -8.66 0.59 -27.21
C THR A 196 -10.13 0.77 -26.85
N ASP A 197 -10.91 -0.30 -26.78
CA ASP A 197 -12.35 -0.31 -26.51
C ASP A 197 -12.73 -0.50 -25.02
N TRP A 198 -11.77 -0.70 -24.12
CA TRP A 198 -12.05 -0.91 -22.70
C TRP A 198 -12.87 0.23 -22.04
N PRO A 199 -12.71 1.53 -22.41
CA PRO A 199 -13.55 2.59 -21.86
C PRO A 199 -15.01 2.48 -22.32
N THR A 200 -15.23 2.09 -23.57
CA THR A 200 -16.58 1.83 -24.11
C THR A 200 -17.25 0.68 -23.38
N GLU A 201 -16.47 -0.37 -23.09
CA GLU A 201 -16.97 -1.53 -22.35
C GLU A 201 -17.32 -1.18 -20.89
N VAL A 202 -16.54 -0.32 -20.21
CA VAL A 202 -16.91 0.21 -18.88
C VAL A 202 -18.28 0.91 -18.95
N ARG A 203 -18.51 1.79 -19.94
CA ARG A 203 -19.78 2.48 -20.11
C ARG A 203 -20.93 1.50 -20.36
N ARG A 204 -20.72 0.51 -21.23
CA ARG A 204 -21.73 -0.52 -21.52
C ARG A 204 -22.11 -1.30 -20.26
N LEU A 205 -21.12 -1.75 -19.48
CA LEU A 205 -21.32 -2.52 -18.26
C LEU A 205 -21.95 -1.72 -17.13
N SER A 206 -21.67 -0.41 -17.07
CA SER A 206 -22.20 0.46 -16.04
C SER A 206 -23.56 1.10 -16.39
N GLY A 207 -23.99 1.04 -17.65
CA GLY A 207 -25.20 1.73 -18.11
C GLY A 207 -24.98 3.22 -18.36
N GLY A 208 -23.79 3.61 -18.84
CA GLY A 208 -23.43 4.98 -19.19
C GLY A 208 -22.27 5.58 -18.42
N GLY A 209 -22.00 5.10 -17.20
CA GLY A 209 -20.87 5.50 -16.35
C GLY A 209 -20.96 4.86 -14.97
N VAL A 210 -19.82 4.64 -14.31
CA VAL A 210 -19.78 4.12 -12.94
C VAL A 210 -20.05 5.24 -11.92
N LEU A 211 -20.67 4.91 -10.80
CA LEU A 211 -20.81 5.88 -9.70
C LEU A 211 -19.49 6.08 -8.95
N VAL A 212 -18.61 5.11 -8.97
CA VAL A 212 -17.33 5.13 -8.24
C VAL A 212 -16.19 4.72 -9.17
N ALA A 213 -15.12 5.50 -9.19
CA ALA A 213 -13.86 5.11 -9.83
C ALA A 213 -12.68 5.34 -8.88
N VAL A 214 -11.71 4.44 -8.92
CA VAL A 214 -10.44 4.60 -8.22
C VAL A 214 -9.29 4.39 -9.21
N ASN A 215 -8.41 5.40 -9.29
CA ASN A 215 -7.20 5.35 -10.09
C ASN A 215 -5.99 4.95 -9.25
N THR A 216 -5.22 3.99 -9.75
CA THR A 216 -3.93 3.58 -9.17
C THR A 216 -2.76 3.70 -10.15
N VAL A 217 -3.00 4.30 -11.32
CA VAL A 217 -2.01 4.47 -12.39
C VAL A 217 -1.61 5.94 -12.50
N ARG A 218 -0.32 6.22 -12.35
CA ARG A 218 0.21 7.59 -12.43
C ARG A 218 -0.15 8.25 -13.76
N GLY A 219 -0.69 9.47 -13.71
CA GLY A 219 -1.06 10.28 -14.86
C GLY A 219 -2.36 9.87 -15.55
N ALA A 220 -3.09 8.86 -15.03
CA ALA A 220 -4.28 8.34 -15.68
C ALA A 220 -5.61 8.87 -15.10
N ALA A 221 -5.60 9.57 -13.95
CA ALA A 221 -6.84 9.94 -13.26
C ALA A 221 -7.80 10.77 -14.14
N ALA A 222 -7.30 11.72 -14.92
CA ALA A 222 -8.12 12.55 -15.81
C ALA A 222 -8.86 11.73 -16.89
N SER A 223 -8.23 10.65 -17.38
CA SER A 223 -8.83 9.79 -18.41
C SER A 223 -10.04 8.98 -17.91
N LEU A 224 -10.20 8.88 -16.59
CA LEU A 224 -11.34 8.18 -15.97
C LEU A 224 -12.56 9.06 -15.80
N LEU A 225 -12.44 10.40 -15.79
CA LEU A 225 -13.60 11.30 -15.63
C LEU A 225 -14.74 10.99 -16.62
N PRO A 226 -14.48 10.76 -17.93
CA PRO A 226 -15.54 10.42 -18.87
C PRO A 226 -16.26 9.11 -18.56
N LEU A 227 -15.69 8.25 -17.72
CA LEU A 227 -16.26 6.95 -17.35
C LEU A 227 -17.09 7.01 -16.06
N VAL A 228 -17.04 8.14 -15.35
CA VAL A 228 -17.79 8.38 -14.12
C VAL A 228 -19.10 9.08 -14.46
N ALA A 229 -20.21 8.60 -13.91
CA ALA A 229 -21.52 9.23 -14.05
C ALA A 229 -21.57 10.60 -13.37
N ASP A 230 -22.45 11.48 -13.80
CA ASP A 230 -22.67 12.78 -13.18
C ASP A 230 -23.02 12.61 -11.69
N GLY A 231 -22.44 13.45 -10.83
CA GLY A 231 -22.59 13.32 -9.38
C GLY A 231 -21.84 12.15 -8.75
N GLY A 232 -21.06 11.38 -9.52
CA GLY A 232 -20.25 10.26 -9.05
C GLY A 232 -19.01 10.69 -8.25
N ARG A 233 -18.10 9.73 -8.04
CA ARG A 233 -16.91 9.91 -7.19
C ARG A 233 -15.68 9.29 -7.85
N LEU A 234 -14.59 10.07 -7.92
CA LEU A 234 -13.29 9.62 -8.42
C LEU A 234 -12.24 9.87 -7.33
N ALA A 235 -11.56 8.83 -6.92
CA ALA A 235 -10.37 8.97 -6.09
C ALA A 235 -9.11 8.52 -6.85
N THR A 236 -7.98 9.15 -6.58
CA THR A 236 -6.68 8.72 -7.08
C THR A 236 -5.67 8.61 -5.94
N ILE A 237 -4.81 7.59 -6.01
CA ILE A 237 -3.73 7.36 -5.06
C ILE A 237 -2.37 7.86 -5.57
N THR A 238 -2.35 8.49 -6.73
CA THR A 238 -1.13 8.91 -7.44
C THR A 238 -0.94 10.43 -7.47
N SER A 239 -1.72 11.16 -6.65
CA SER A 239 -1.65 12.63 -6.48
C SER A 239 -1.87 13.42 -7.78
N ASP A 240 -2.64 12.88 -8.71
CA ASP A 240 -2.93 13.44 -10.04
C ASP A 240 -4.43 13.71 -10.25
N ALA A 241 -5.14 14.04 -9.16
CA ALA A 241 -6.58 14.32 -9.20
C ALA A 241 -6.87 15.48 -10.17
N PRO A 242 -7.69 15.27 -11.22
CA PRO A 242 -8.10 16.33 -12.13
C PRO A 242 -9.10 17.28 -11.46
N PRO A 243 -9.34 18.47 -12.04
CA PRO A 243 -10.42 19.35 -11.61
C PRO A 243 -11.78 18.63 -11.65
N SER A 244 -12.63 18.95 -10.67
CA SER A 244 -14.02 18.42 -10.63
C SER A 244 -14.85 19.00 -11.77
N GLU A 245 -15.66 18.14 -12.38
CA GLU A 245 -16.64 18.50 -13.42
C GLU A 245 -17.93 17.68 -13.25
N ARG A 246 -19.03 18.07 -13.90
CA ARG A 246 -20.29 17.31 -13.88
C ARG A 246 -20.75 16.87 -12.48
N GLN A 247 -20.47 17.69 -11.45
CA GLN A 247 -20.72 17.39 -10.03
C GLN A 247 -20.00 16.12 -9.54
N ILE A 248 -18.98 15.61 -10.26
CA ILE A 248 -18.17 14.49 -9.82
C ILE A 248 -17.25 14.96 -8.69
N ARG A 249 -17.29 14.29 -7.55
CA ARG A 249 -16.37 14.55 -6.44
C ARG A 249 -15.03 13.89 -6.73
N VAL A 250 -14.00 14.68 -6.92
CA VAL A 250 -12.64 14.21 -7.22
C VAL A 250 -11.74 14.45 -6.01
N SER A 251 -10.90 13.47 -5.67
CA SER A 251 -10.00 13.58 -4.52
C SER A 251 -8.69 12.81 -4.70
N ASN A 252 -7.61 13.38 -4.17
CA ASN A 252 -6.41 12.62 -3.85
C ASN A 252 -6.60 11.85 -2.54
N ALA A 253 -6.04 10.67 -2.46
CA ALA A 253 -6.07 9.84 -1.26
C ALA A 253 -4.66 9.67 -0.70
N TYR A 254 -4.53 9.96 0.59
CA TYR A 254 -3.33 9.74 1.38
C TYR A 254 -3.69 8.81 2.52
N VAL A 255 -2.82 7.85 2.79
CA VAL A 255 -3.03 6.80 3.80
C VAL A 255 -2.54 7.27 5.17
N SER A 256 -3.26 6.87 6.21
CA SER A 256 -2.86 7.04 7.61
C SER A 256 -2.77 5.68 8.31
N PRO A 257 -1.82 5.48 9.24
CA PRO A 257 -1.69 4.26 10.00
C PRO A 257 -2.92 3.96 10.86
N ASN A 258 -3.28 2.68 10.93
CA ASN A 258 -4.30 2.17 11.86
C ASN A 258 -4.11 0.66 12.05
N GLY A 259 -3.53 0.26 13.19
CA GLY A 259 -3.21 -1.14 13.46
C GLY A 259 -4.46 -2.02 13.59
N ALA A 260 -5.55 -1.52 14.18
CA ALA A 260 -6.77 -2.31 14.34
C ALA A 260 -7.44 -2.64 12.99
N ILE A 261 -7.57 -1.65 12.11
CA ILE A 261 -8.09 -1.84 10.75
C ILE A 261 -7.15 -2.76 9.95
N LEU A 262 -5.84 -2.56 10.07
CA LEU A 262 -4.84 -3.38 9.38
C LEU A 262 -4.93 -4.85 9.82
N GLU A 263 -5.14 -5.12 11.11
CA GLU A 263 -5.29 -6.48 11.65
C GLU A 263 -6.54 -7.19 11.07
N GLU A 264 -7.67 -6.48 11.01
CA GLU A 264 -8.90 -6.99 10.40
C GLU A 264 -8.72 -7.29 8.90
N LEU A 265 -8.11 -6.38 8.14
CA LEU A 265 -7.85 -6.56 6.71
C LEU A 265 -6.91 -7.74 6.45
N ALA A 266 -5.84 -7.89 7.25
CA ALA A 266 -4.92 -9.00 7.14
C ALA A 266 -5.59 -10.34 7.43
N ALA A 267 -6.46 -10.39 8.45
CA ALA A 267 -7.23 -11.59 8.77
C ALA A 267 -8.17 -12.00 7.63
N ARG A 268 -8.93 -11.05 7.07
CA ARG A 268 -9.84 -11.29 5.94
C ARG A 268 -9.09 -11.75 4.68
N PHE A 269 -7.97 -11.10 4.38
CA PHE A 269 -7.13 -11.43 3.22
C PHE A 269 -6.60 -12.87 3.33
N ALA A 270 -6.09 -13.25 4.50
CA ALA A 270 -5.59 -14.61 4.78
C ALA A 270 -6.72 -15.66 4.75
N GLN A 271 -7.88 -15.38 5.34
CA GLN A 271 -9.04 -16.29 5.33
C GLN A 271 -9.53 -16.62 3.92
N ARG A 272 -9.42 -15.66 2.99
CA ARG A 272 -9.75 -15.87 1.58
C ARG A 272 -8.66 -16.60 0.80
N GLY A 273 -7.52 -16.91 1.41
CA GLY A 273 -6.38 -17.50 0.71
C GLY A 273 -5.77 -16.59 -0.36
N LEU A 274 -5.92 -15.28 -0.24
CA LEU A 274 -5.39 -14.33 -1.20
C LEU A 274 -3.88 -14.15 -1.00
N ALA A 275 -3.16 -13.86 -2.08
CA ALA A 275 -1.72 -13.64 -2.05
C ALA A 275 -1.33 -12.41 -2.85
N ILE A 276 -0.40 -11.62 -2.32
CA ILE A 276 0.30 -10.59 -3.08
C ILE A 276 1.51 -11.26 -3.75
N PRO A 277 1.67 -11.15 -5.07
CA PRO A 277 2.86 -11.67 -5.73
C PRO A 277 4.08 -10.89 -5.25
N VAL A 278 5.11 -11.60 -4.83
CA VAL A 278 6.42 -11.05 -4.46
C VAL A 278 7.33 -11.23 -5.69
N ALA A 279 7.69 -10.13 -6.33
CA ALA A 279 8.55 -10.15 -7.51
C ALA A 279 10.02 -10.38 -7.16
N ALA A 280 10.48 -9.74 -6.07
CA ALA A 280 11.85 -9.86 -5.60
C ALA A 280 11.96 -9.62 -4.09
N VAL A 281 12.95 -10.27 -3.48
CA VAL A 281 13.42 -9.98 -2.12
C VAL A 281 14.90 -9.60 -2.23
N HIS A 282 15.22 -8.38 -1.86
CA HIS A 282 16.56 -7.81 -1.91
C HIS A 282 17.19 -7.77 -0.52
N ARG A 283 18.52 -7.80 -0.48
CA ARG A 283 19.28 -7.49 0.75
C ARG A 283 19.25 -5.99 1.01
N LEU A 284 19.55 -5.62 2.26
CA LEU A 284 19.65 -4.21 2.66
C LEU A 284 20.67 -3.42 1.80
N SER A 285 21.78 -4.05 1.44
CA SER A 285 22.82 -3.46 0.58
C SER A 285 22.35 -3.20 -0.87
N GLU A 286 21.23 -3.81 -1.29
CA GLU A 286 20.65 -3.67 -2.63
C GLU A 286 19.42 -2.74 -2.64
N ALA A 287 19.15 -1.99 -1.55
CA ALA A 287 17.95 -1.17 -1.40
C ALA A 287 17.77 -0.12 -2.53
N GLY A 288 18.86 0.45 -3.04
CA GLY A 288 18.79 1.37 -4.18
C GLY A 288 18.31 0.68 -5.47
N ARG A 289 18.70 -0.58 -5.69
CA ARG A 289 18.20 -1.41 -6.79
C ARG A 289 16.73 -1.77 -6.58
N ALA A 290 16.36 -2.17 -5.36
CA ALA A 290 14.98 -2.47 -4.99
C ALA A 290 14.04 -1.28 -5.27
N LEU A 291 14.46 -0.06 -4.89
CA LEU A 291 13.70 1.15 -5.18
C LEU A 291 13.54 1.39 -6.68
N SER A 292 14.64 1.28 -7.45
CA SER A 292 14.60 1.46 -8.90
C SER A 292 13.67 0.46 -9.58
N GLU A 293 13.67 -0.79 -9.12
CA GLU A 293 12.79 -1.84 -9.61
C GLU A 293 11.31 -1.53 -9.31
N ALA A 294 10.99 -1.16 -8.07
CA ALA A 294 9.63 -0.80 -7.67
C ALA A 294 9.09 0.42 -8.45
N VAL A 295 9.91 1.47 -8.59
CA VAL A 295 9.53 2.71 -9.30
C VAL A 295 9.35 2.49 -10.80
N SER A 296 10.06 1.51 -11.39
CA SER A 296 9.93 1.20 -12.83
C SER A 296 8.52 0.78 -13.23
N GLY A 297 7.71 0.27 -12.29
CA GLY A 297 6.38 -0.27 -12.52
C GLY A 297 6.35 -1.55 -13.38
N ARG A 298 7.53 -2.17 -13.64
CA ARG A 298 7.67 -3.37 -14.50
C ARG A 298 7.69 -4.67 -13.69
N ALA A 299 7.91 -4.59 -12.39
CA ALA A 299 7.94 -5.77 -11.53
C ALA A 299 6.56 -6.47 -11.54
N PRO A 300 6.52 -7.81 -11.74
CA PRO A 300 5.25 -8.55 -11.78
C PRO A 300 4.64 -8.78 -10.39
N GLY A 301 4.99 -7.97 -9.41
CA GLY A 301 4.56 -8.05 -8.02
C GLY A 301 5.25 -6.99 -7.16
N GLY A 302 5.14 -7.14 -5.85
CA GLY A 302 5.78 -6.26 -4.89
C GLY A 302 7.28 -6.57 -4.73
N VAL A 303 8.04 -5.55 -4.39
CA VAL A 303 9.48 -5.63 -4.10
C VAL A 303 9.67 -5.49 -2.58
N VAL A 304 10.51 -6.32 -2.02
CA VAL A 304 10.75 -6.41 -0.56
C VAL A 304 12.24 -6.29 -0.27
N ILE A 305 12.58 -5.68 0.85
CA ILE A 305 13.91 -5.74 1.44
C ILE A 305 13.85 -6.65 2.68
N ASP A 306 14.79 -7.61 2.79
CA ASP A 306 15.07 -8.35 4.02
C ASP A 306 16.27 -7.68 4.72
N PRO A 307 16.07 -6.97 5.83
CA PRO A 307 17.16 -6.25 6.48
C PRO A 307 18.17 -7.15 7.22
N ARG A 308 17.88 -8.44 7.35
CA ARG A 308 18.73 -9.43 8.07
C ARG A 308 19.82 -10.03 7.16
N SER A 309 19.78 -9.77 5.85
CA SER A 309 20.64 -10.39 4.83
C SER A 309 21.66 -9.40 4.26
#